data_d40fd28a888900d87cfc05161e620899
#
_entry.id   d40fd28a888900d87cfc05161e620899
#
_cell.length_a   1.000
_cell.length_b   1.000
_cell.length_c   1.000
_cell.angle_alpha   90.00
_cell.angle_beta   90.00
_cell.angle_gamma   90.00
#
_symmetry.space_group_name_H-M   'P 1'
#
loop_
_entity.id
_entity.type
_entity.pdbx_description
1 polymer ?
#
loop_
_entity_poly.entity_id
_entity_poly.type
_entity_poly.pdbx_seq_one_letter_code
_entity_poly.pdbx_strand_id
1 'polypeptide(L)'
;MPARRLPLLLFGAFFALYFIWGSTYLAIRFGVESWPPMLMAGVRFVIAGGLMFAWLRWRGAPLPTWREWRGAGGVGILLLSCGNGGVTVAEHWGVSSGVAALAVATVPLFTLLFSQLFGQRNTTLEWGGIVLGLFGIVLLNLGSNLQASPAGAGLILFAAASWAFGSVWSRRL
;
A
#
# COMPACT_ATOMS: atom_id res chain seq x y z
N MET A 1 -4.10 -26.09 16.23
CA MET A 1 -4.27 -24.87 17.06
C MET A 1 -5.67 -24.90 17.66
N PRO A 2 -5.87 -24.65 18.95
CA PRO A 2 -7.19 -24.68 19.55
C PRO A 2 -8.09 -23.60 18.95
N ALA A 3 -9.26 -23.98 18.48
CA ALA A 3 -10.24 -23.14 17.76
C ALA A 3 -10.59 -21.80 18.45
N ARG A 4 -10.38 -21.70 19.75
CA ARG A 4 -10.65 -20.47 20.55
C ARG A 4 -9.65 -19.33 20.32
N ARG A 5 -8.43 -19.58 19.80
CA ARG A 5 -7.40 -18.55 19.59
C ARG A 5 -7.51 -17.87 18.23
N LEU A 6 -8.17 -18.50 17.25
CA LEU A 6 -8.30 -17.96 15.90
C LEU A 6 -9.05 -16.63 15.84
N PRO A 7 -10.23 -16.46 16.48
CA PRO A 7 -10.94 -15.18 16.44
C PRO A 7 -10.18 -14.05 17.14
N LEU A 8 -9.46 -14.33 18.23
CA LEU A 8 -8.66 -13.31 18.92
C LEU A 8 -7.46 -12.85 18.09
N LEU A 9 -6.78 -13.77 17.39
CA LEU A 9 -5.69 -13.45 16.48
C LEU A 9 -6.19 -12.64 15.28
N LEU A 10 -7.34 -13.00 14.71
CA LEU A 10 -7.98 -12.25 13.63
C LEU A 10 -8.36 -10.84 14.08
N PHE A 11 -8.99 -10.70 15.24
CA PHE A 11 -9.33 -9.39 15.81
C PHE A 11 -8.08 -8.53 16.02
N GLY A 12 -7.02 -9.09 16.61
CA GLY A 12 -5.75 -8.40 16.81
C GLY A 12 -5.09 -7.99 15.49
N ALA A 13 -5.15 -8.85 14.47
CA ALA A 13 -4.61 -8.54 13.15
C ALA A 13 -5.39 -7.40 12.45
N PHE A 14 -6.73 -7.42 12.50
CA PHE A 14 -7.55 -6.34 11.95
C PHE A 14 -7.35 -5.04 12.72
N PHE A 15 -7.30 -5.09 14.05
CA PHE A 15 -7.03 -3.91 14.87
C PHE A 15 -5.67 -3.29 14.52
N ALA A 16 -4.62 -4.10 14.44
CA ALA A 16 -3.30 -3.64 14.03
C ALA A 16 -3.31 -3.06 12.61
N LEU A 17 -3.99 -3.71 11.68
CA LEU A 17 -4.13 -3.24 10.31
C LEU A 17 -4.79 -1.85 10.27
N TYR A 18 -5.97 -1.69 10.86
CA TYR A 18 -6.69 -0.43 10.84
C TYR A 18 -5.94 0.69 11.55
N PHE A 19 -5.36 0.41 12.71
CA PHE A 19 -4.64 1.41 13.50
C PHE A 19 -3.32 1.80 12.86
N ILE A 20 -2.47 0.83 12.51
CA ILE A 20 -1.13 1.10 11.96
C ILE A 20 -1.22 1.65 10.54
N TRP A 21 -2.05 1.04 9.69
CA TRP A 21 -2.19 1.52 8.32
C TRP A 21 -2.94 2.85 8.26
N GLY A 22 -4.02 3.00 9.02
CA GLY A 22 -4.79 4.24 9.05
C GLY A 22 -3.98 5.45 9.53
N SER A 23 -3.05 5.26 10.49
CA SER A 23 -2.16 6.33 10.95
C SER A 23 -0.99 6.63 10.01
N THR A 24 -0.72 5.76 9.02
CA THR A 24 0.46 5.88 8.13
C THR A 24 0.45 7.18 7.34
N TYR A 25 -0.68 7.57 6.75
CA TYR A 25 -0.79 8.79 5.94
C TYR A 25 -0.58 10.04 6.78
N LEU A 26 -1.13 10.08 7.98
CA LEU A 26 -0.90 11.17 8.92
C LEU A 26 0.57 11.27 9.32
N ALA A 27 1.21 10.12 9.60
CA ALA A 27 2.63 10.07 9.94
C ALA A 27 3.53 10.51 8.76
N ILE A 28 3.18 10.16 7.52
CA ILE A 28 3.87 10.63 6.31
C ILE A 28 3.77 12.16 6.23
N ARG A 29 2.59 12.72 6.41
CA ARG A 29 2.38 14.16 6.33
C ARG A 29 3.29 14.92 7.30
N PHE A 30 3.33 14.52 8.56
CA PHE A 30 4.26 15.13 9.53
C PHE A 30 5.73 14.92 9.14
N GLY A 31 6.06 13.76 8.59
CA GLY A 31 7.43 13.47 8.16
C GLY A 31 7.92 14.35 7.03
N VAL A 32 7.06 14.63 6.02
CA VAL A 32 7.45 15.45 4.86
C VAL A 32 7.54 16.95 5.16
N GLU A 33 7.03 17.41 6.29
CA GLU A 33 7.21 18.80 6.74
C GLU A 33 8.68 19.09 7.14
N SER A 34 9.40 18.05 7.61
CA SER A 34 10.76 18.22 8.15
C SER A 34 11.84 17.53 7.32
N TRP A 35 11.47 16.56 6.48
CA TRP A 35 12.42 15.75 5.70
C TRP A 35 12.07 15.73 4.21
N PRO A 36 13.07 15.66 3.31
CA PRO A 36 12.81 15.40 1.91
C PRO A 36 12.03 14.09 1.74
N PRO A 37 10.93 14.07 0.95
CA PRO A 37 9.97 12.96 0.90
C PRO A 37 10.60 11.61 0.62
N MET A 38 11.47 11.53 -0.39
CA MET A 38 12.12 10.28 -0.79
C MET A 38 13.17 9.81 0.23
N LEU A 39 13.84 10.74 0.90
CA LEU A 39 14.80 10.40 1.96
C LEU A 39 14.07 9.80 3.16
N MET A 40 12.97 10.43 3.58
CA MET A 40 12.15 9.94 4.69
C MET A 40 11.60 8.53 4.39
N ALA A 41 11.04 8.31 3.20
CA ALA A 41 10.55 7.01 2.78
C ALA A 41 11.69 5.98 2.73
N GLY A 42 12.83 6.33 2.13
CA GLY A 42 14.00 5.45 1.99
C GLY A 42 14.55 5.00 3.34
N VAL A 43 14.80 5.94 4.26
CA VAL A 43 15.32 5.63 5.61
C VAL A 43 14.37 4.70 6.37
N ARG A 44 13.08 4.97 6.32
CA ARG A 44 12.05 4.13 6.96
C ARG A 44 12.09 2.69 6.46
N PHE A 45 12.15 2.50 5.14
CA PHE A 45 12.14 1.16 4.55
C PHE A 45 13.48 0.43 4.71
N VAL A 46 14.60 1.13 4.67
CA VAL A 46 15.93 0.55 4.93
C VAL A 46 16.02 0.06 6.37
N ILE A 47 15.58 0.85 7.34
CA ILE A 47 15.58 0.44 8.75
C ILE A 47 14.63 -0.76 8.94
N ALA A 48 13.38 -0.66 8.49
CA ALA A 48 12.41 -1.74 8.68
C ALA A 48 12.84 -3.04 7.98
N GLY A 49 13.30 -2.95 6.72
CA GLY A 49 13.78 -4.08 5.95
C GLY A 49 15.07 -4.69 6.53
N GLY A 50 16.00 -3.85 6.97
CA GLY A 50 17.24 -4.28 7.60
C GLY A 50 17.00 -5.01 8.91
N LEU A 51 16.13 -4.49 9.77
CA LEU A 51 15.75 -5.14 11.03
C LEU A 51 15.06 -6.48 10.78
N MET A 52 14.12 -6.54 9.82
CA MET A 52 13.45 -7.78 9.45
C MET A 52 14.42 -8.81 8.89
N PHE A 53 15.33 -8.38 8.00
CA PHE A 53 16.34 -9.24 7.42
C PHE A 53 17.30 -9.79 8.50
N ALA A 54 17.80 -8.92 9.39
CA ALA A 54 18.66 -9.31 10.49
C ALA A 54 17.97 -10.30 11.42
N TRP A 55 16.70 -10.06 11.76
CA TRP A 55 15.91 -10.95 12.59
C TRP A 55 15.70 -12.32 11.94
N LEU A 56 15.37 -12.37 10.65
CA LEU A 56 15.23 -13.63 9.91
C LEU A 56 16.55 -14.40 9.83
N ARG A 57 17.67 -13.71 9.63
CA ARG A 57 19.00 -14.32 9.64
C ARG A 57 19.35 -14.91 11.00
N TRP A 58 19.04 -14.18 12.06
CA TRP A 58 19.21 -14.67 13.44
C TRP A 58 18.34 -15.92 13.71
N ARG A 59 17.15 -16.00 13.13
CA ARG A 59 16.26 -17.15 13.19
C ARG A 59 16.70 -18.33 12.30
N GLY A 60 17.83 -18.22 11.62
CA GLY A 60 18.39 -19.30 10.79
C GLY A 60 17.83 -19.38 9.37
N ALA A 61 17.08 -18.37 8.90
CA ALA A 61 16.61 -18.35 7.53
C ALA A 61 17.80 -18.36 6.53
N PRO A 62 17.77 -19.12 5.42
CA PRO A 62 18.83 -19.11 4.41
C PRO A 62 18.94 -17.73 3.74
N LEU A 63 20.10 -17.46 3.13
CA LEU A 63 20.25 -16.26 2.31
C LEU A 63 19.41 -16.41 1.04
N PRO A 64 18.71 -15.37 0.62
CA PRO A 64 17.95 -15.40 -0.63
C PRO A 64 18.88 -15.63 -1.83
N THR A 65 18.41 -16.39 -2.78
CA THR A 65 19.07 -16.60 -4.08
C THR A 65 19.05 -15.32 -4.91
N TRP A 66 19.92 -15.24 -5.92
CA TRP A 66 19.95 -14.08 -6.84
C TRP A 66 18.62 -13.86 -7.55
N ARG A 67 17.90 -14.92 -7.87
CA ARG A 67 16.57 -14.85 -8.49
C ARG A 67 15.55 -14.22 -7.54
N GLU A 68 15.56 -14.60 -6.28
CA GLU A 68 14.68 -14.02 -5.24
C GLU A 68 15.02 -12.55 -4.98
N TRP A 69 16.31 -12.19 -4.94
CA TRP A 69 16.74 -10.79 -4.83
C TRP A 69 16.23 -9.93 -5.98
N ARG A 70 16.32 -10.41 -7.22
CA ARG A 70 15.80 -9.67 -8.39
C ARG A 70 14.28 -9.53 -8.34
N GLY A 71 13.57 -10.59 -7.97
CA GLY A 71 12.12 -10.55 -7.79
C GLY A 71 11.71 -9.56 -6.69
N ALA A 72 12.33 -9.68 -5.51
CA ALA A 72 12.07 -8.78 -4.39
C ALA A 72 12.43 -7.32 -4.74
N GLY A 73 13.51 -7.08 -5.47
CA GLY A 73 13.90 -5.75 -5.96
C GLY A 73 12.86 -5.13 -6.89
N GLY A 74 12.39 -5.89 -7.88
CA GLY A 74 11.33 -5.43 -8.79
C GLY A 74 10.02 -5.11 -8.07
N VAL A 75 9.58 -5.99 -7.17
CA VAL A 75 8.40 -5.76 -6.34
C VAL A 75 8.63 -4.55 -5.41
N GLY A 76 9.81 -4.44 -4.80
CA GLY A 76 10.17 -3.31 -3.94
C GLY A 76 10.10 -1.96 -4.67
N ILE A 77 10.59 -1.87 -5.91
CA ILE A 77 10.46 -0.65 -6.73
C ILE A 77 8.99 -0.30 -6.94
N LEU A 78 8.16 -1.27 -7.31
CA LEU A 78 6.74 -1.02 -7.59
C LEU A 78 5.95 -0.63 -6.35
N LEU A 79 6.16 -1.32 -5.22
CA LEU A 79 5.40 -1.08 -4.00
C LEU A 79 5.96 0.11 -3.20
N LEU A 80 7.27 0.15 -3.00
CA LEU A 80 7.88 1.09 -2.09
C LEU A 80 8.26 2.39 -2.78
N SER A 81 8.94 2.34 -3.94
CA SER A 81 9.38 3.55 -4.63
C SER A 81 8.23 4.20 -5.39
N CYS A 82 7.56 3.47 -6.29
CA CYS A 82 6.45 4.01 -7.08
C CYS A 82 5.18 4.17 -6.25
N GLY A 83 4.81 3.13 -5.48
CA GLY A 83 3.59 3.13 -4.66
C GLY A 83 3.71 4.09 -3.47
N ASN A 84 4.46 3.72 -2.45
CA ASN A 84 4.57 4.52 -1.22
C ASN A 84 5.30 5.84 -1.44
N GLY A 85 6.40 5.84 -2.22
CA GLY A 85 7.13 7.06 -2.59
C GLY A 85 6.26 8.05 -3.37
N GLY A 86 5.45 7.56 -4.31
CA GLY A 86 4.51 8.39 -5.06
C GLY A 86 3.48 9.09 -4.16
N VAL A 87 2.91 8.38 -3.19
CA VAL A 87 2.01 8.98 -2.18
C VAL A 87 2.76 10.04 -1.36
N THR A 88 3.95 9.72 -0.88
CA THR A 88 4.78 10.63 -0.07
C THR A 88 5.10 11.93 -0.82
N VAL A 89 5.45 11.84 -2.11
CA VAL A 89 5.69 13.01 -2.98
C VAL A 89 4.41 13.81 -3.21
N ALA A 90 3.29 13.15 -3.45
CA ALA A 90 2.01 13.84 -3.65
C ALA A 90 1.57 14.62 -2.40
N GLU A 91 1.74 14.05 -1.19
CA GLU A 91 1.48 14.74 0.06
C GLU A 91 2.42 15.95 0.25
N HIS A 92 3.68 15.82 -0.15
CA HIS A 92 4.62 16.95 -0.17
C HIS A 92 4.18 18.06 -1.15
N TRP A 93 3.54 17.70 -2.28
CA TRP A 93 2.93 18.67 -3.21
C TRP A 93 1.60 19.27 -2.72
N GLY A 94 1.26 19.05 -1.46
CA GLY A 94 0.09 19.63 -0.81
C GLY A 94 -1.21 18.83 -0.95
N VAL A 95 -1.16 17.60 -1.45
CA VAL A 95 -2.32 16.70 -1.39
C VAL A 95 -2.58 16.34 0.07
N SER A 96 -3.80 16.53 0.54
CA SER A 96 -4.14 16.19 1.91
C SER A 96 -4.08 14.68 2.15
N SER A 97 -3.69 14.26 3.36
CA SER A 97 -3.64 12.84 3.73
C SER A 97 -4.99 12.12 3.58
N GLY A 98 -6.10 12.85 3.76
CA GLY A 98 -7.45 12.33 3.50
C GLY A 98 -7.67 12.00 2.01
N VAL A 99 -7.27 12.91 1.10
CA VAL A 99 -7.33 12.67 -0.35
C VAL A 99 -6.42 11.52 -0.75
N ALA A 100 -5.21 11.46 -0.18
CA ALA A 100 -4.27 10.37 -0.43
C ALA A 100 -4.87 9.01 -0.01
N ALA A 101 -5.43 8.93 1.19
CA ALA A 101 -6.09 7.71 1.69
C ALA A 101 -7.25 7.26 0.79
N LEU A 102 -8.05 8.21 0.29
CA LEU A 102 -9.17 7.93 -0.61
C LEU A 102 -8.70 7.43 -1.98
N ALA A 103 -7.69 8.07 -2.56
CA ALA A 103 -7.16 7.64 -3.84
C ALA A 103 -6.51 6.25 -3.74
N VAL A 104 -5.81 5.95 -2.62
CA VAL A 104 -5.26 4.61 -2.35
C VAL A 104 -6.36 3.56 -2.16
N ALA A 105 -7.56 3.93 -1.73
CA ALA A 105 -8.70 3.02 -1.67
C ALA A 105 -9.15 2.49 -3.06
N THR A 106 -8.59 3.02 -4.16
CA THR A 106 -8.75 2.44 -5.51
C THR A 106 -7.83 1.22 -5.77
N VAL A 107 -6.87 0.91 -4.90
CA VAL A 107 -5.96 -0.25 -5.04
C VAL A 107 -6.70 -1.57 -5.28
N PRO A 108 -7.80 -1.91 -4.59
CA PRO A 108 -8.55 -3.12 -4.88
C PRO A 108 -9.09 -3.17 -6.31
N LEU A 109 -9.54 -2.04 -6.88
CA LEU A 109 -9.97 -1.96 -8.28
C LEU A 109 -8.82 -2.31 -9.23
N PHE A 110 -7.66 -1.67 -9.07
CA PHE A 110 -6.47 -1.98 -9.88
C PHE A 110 -6.02 -3.43 -9.68
N THR A 111 -6.11 -3.95 -8.46
CA THR A 111 -5.75 -5.35 -8.17
C THR A 111 -6.65 -6.32 -8.94
N LEU A 112 -7.96 -6.07 -9.00
CA LEU A 112 -8.89 -6.86 -9.80
C LEU A 112 -8.59 -6.78 -11.30
N LEU A 113 -8.34 -5.57 -11.82
CA LEU A 113 -7.99 -5.37 -13.22
C LEU A 113 -6.70 -6.11 -13.59
N PHE A 114 -5.64 -5.95 -12.79
CA PHE A 114 -4.37 -6.62 -13.06
C PHE A 114 -4.44 -8.14 -12.85
N SER A 115 -5.23 -8.63 -11.89
CA SER A 115 -5.41 -10.07 -11.70
C SER A 115 -6.02 -10.74 -12.95
N GLN A 116 -6.91 -10.05 -13.66
CA GLN A 116 -7.45 -10.53 -14.94
C GLN A 116 -6.36 -10.63 -16.01
N LEU A 117 -5.44 -9.67 -16.10
CA LEU A 117 -4.31 -9.73 -17.04
C LEU A 117 -3.43 -10.96 -16.78
N PHE A 118 -3.38 -11.43 -15.56
CA PHE A 118 -2.67 -12.66 -15.16
C PHE A 118 -3.54 -13.92 -15.23
N GLY A 119 -4.72 -13.85 -15.87
CA GLY A 119 -5.60 -15.00 -16.12
C GLY A 119 -6.45 -15.43 -14.92
N GLN A 120 -6.53 -14.63 -13.86
CA GLN A 120 -7.46 -14.90 -12.76
C GLN A 120 -8.87 -14.46 -13.17
N ARG A 121 -9.86 -15.30 -12.88
CA ARG A 121 -11.27 -14.97 -13.11
C ARG A 121 -11.85 -14.37 -11.83
N ASN A 122 -12.20 -13.10 -11.91
CA ASN A 122 -12.84 -12.42 -10.79
C ASN A 122 -14.34 -12.73 -10.78
N THR A 123 -14.89 -12.87 -9.58
CA THR A 123 -16.31 -13.17 -9.38
C THR A 123 -17.15 -11.89 -9.45
N THR A 124 -18.44 -12.03 -9.75
CA THR A 124 -19.40 -10.91 -9.71
C THR A 124 -19.48 -10.28 -8.32
N LEU A 125 -19.28 -11.08 -7.27
CA LEU A 125 -19.26 -10.59 -5.89
C LEU A 125 -18.10 -9.64 -5.61
N GLU A 126 -16.90 -9.94 -6.15
CA GLU A 126 -15.72 -9.06 -6.03
C GLU A 126 -15.95 -7.74 -6.73
N TRP A 127 -16.54 -7.75 -7.93
CA TRP A 127 -16.92 -6.53 -8.63
C TRP A 127 -17.98 -5.73 -7.87
N GLY A 128 -18.99 -6.41 -7.33
CA GLY A 128 -20.02 -5.78 -6.50
C GLY A 128 -19.44 -5.11 -5.27
N GLY A 129 -18.49 -5.77 -4.60
CA GLY A 129 -17.77 -5.21 -3.45
C GLY A 129 -16.98 -3.95 -3.78
N ILE A 130 -16.31 -3.90 -4.95
CA ILE A 130 -15.58 -2.72 -5.41
C ILE A 130 -16.52 -1.57 -5.73
N VAL A 131 -17.61 -1.82 -6.46
CA VAL A 131 -18.61 -0.79 -6.78
C VAL A 131 -19.18 -0.18 -5.50
N LEU A 132 -19.54 -1.03 -4.53
CA LEU A 132 -20.03 -0.57 -3.22
C LEU A 132 -18.98 0.24 -2.47
N GLY A 133 -17.72 -0.22 -2.48
CA GLY A 133 -16.61 0.49 -1.83
C GLY A 133 -16.34 1.86 -2.47
N LEU A 134 -16.30 1.94 -3.80
CA LEU A 134 -16.14 3.22 -4.52
C LEU A 134 -17.31 4.17 -4.25
N PHE A 135 -18.53 3.65 -4.22
CA PHE A 135 -19.70 4.45 -3.86
C PHE A 135 -19.59 5.00 -2.43
N GLY A 136 -19.13 4.20 -1.46
CA GLY A 136 -18.84 4.66 -0.11
C GLY A 136 -17.78 5.76 -0.07
N ILE A 137 -16.73 5.66 -0.88
CA ILE A 137 -15.70 6.70 -1.01
C ILE A 137 -16.31 8.01 -1.53
N VAL A 138 -17.15 7.94 -2.55
CA VAL A 138 -17.84 9.12 -3.09
C VAL A 138 -18.72 9.76 -2.01
N LEU A 139 -19.51 8.98 -1.28
CA LEU A 139 -20.38 9.47 -0.20
C LEU A 139 -19.59 10.16 0.91
N LEU A 140 -18.48 9.59 1.35
CA LEU A 140 -17.62 10.18 2.39
C LEU A 140 -17.01 11.52 1.96
N ASN A 141 -16.95 11.77 0.66
CA ASN A 141 -16.37 13.00 0.11
C ASN A 141 -17.41 14.04 -0.33
N LEU A 142 -18.68 13.72 -0.28
CA LEU A 142 -19.73 14.70 -0.50
C LEU A 142 -19.65 15.77 0.60
N GLY A 143 -19.21 16.98 0.24
CA GLY A 143 -19.08 18.10 1.16
C GLY A 143 -17.68 18.33 1.75
N SER A 144 -16.69 17.53 1.42
CA SER A 144 -15.30 17.80 1.77
C SER A 144 -14.63 18.66 0.69
N ASN A 145 -13.92 19.71 1.11
CA ASN A 145 -13.06 20.50 0.22
C ASN A 145 -11.81 19.66 -0.15
N LEU A 146 -11.99 18.74 -1.09
CA LEU A 146 -10.90 17.91 -1.63
C LEU A 146 -10.04 18.76 -2.58
N GLN A 147 -9.17 19.56 -2.00
CA GLN A 147 -8.19 20.28 -2.82
C GLN A 147 -7.00 19.35 -3.10
N ALA A 148 -6.91 18.89 -4.32
CA ALA A 148 -5.74 18.23 -4.86
C ALA A 148 -5.40 18.87 -6.20
N SER A 149 -4.10 19.13 -6.43
CA SER A 149 -3.66 19.47 -7.78
C SER A 149 -3.89 18.27 -8.72
N PRO A 150 -4.25 18.50 -9.99
CA PRO A 150 -4.41 17.39 -10.96
C PRO A 150 -3.16 16.51 -11.06
N ALA A 151 -1.97 17.11 -10.94
CA ALA A 151 -0.70 16.39 -10.93
C ALA A 151 -0.57 15.49 -9.69
N GLY A 152 -0.91 15.99 -8.50
CA GLY A 152 -0.90 15.21 -7.26
C GLY A 152 -1.89 14.05 -7.28
N ALA A 153 -3.12 14.29 -7.76
CA ALA A 153 -4.12 13.24 -7.92
C ALA A 153 -3.66 12.16 -8.92
N GLY A 154 -3.11 12.57 -10.06
CA GLY A 154 -2.54 11.64 -11.05
C GLY A 154 -1.39 10.81 -10.49
N LEU A 155 -0.50 11.42 -9.71
CA LEU A 155 0.61 10.71 -9.06
C LEU A 155 0.13 9.65 -8.05
N ILE A 156 -0.91 9.96 -7.26
CA ILE A 156 -1.44 8.98 -6.31
C ILE A 156 -2.15 7.83 -7.02
N LEU A 157 -2.90 8.09 -8.09
CA LEU A 157 -3.51 7.04 -8.90
C LEU A 157 -2.45 6.14 -9.55
N PHE A 158 -1.36 6.71 -10.06
CA PHE A 158 -0.20 5.96 -10.54
C PHE A 158 0.43 5.12 -9.41
N ALA A 159 0.59 5.70 -8.23
CA ALA A 159 1.11 5.00 -7.06
C ALA A 159 0.21 3.81 -6.65
N ALA A 160 -1.11 4.00 -6.64
CA ALA A 160 -2.09 2.95 -6.35
C ALA A 160 -2.04 1.82 -7.40
N ALA A 161 -1.95 2.17 -8.68
CA ALA A 161 -1.81 1.20 -9.76
C ALA A 161 -0.49 0.41 -9.67
N SER A 162 0.64 1.10 -9.40
CA SER A 162 1.95 0.46 -9.20
C SER A 162 1.95 -0.50 -8.04
N TRP A 163 1.34 -0.12 -6.92
CA TRP A 163 1.18 -0.98 -5.76
C TRP A 163 0.36 -2.23 -6.08
N ALA A 164 -0.78 -2.06 -6.74
CA ALA A 164 -1.66 -3.16 -7.12
C ALA A 164 -0.96 -4.11 -8.10
N PHE A 165 -0.28 -3.59 -9.12
CA PHE A 165 0.47 -4.39 -10.08
C PHE A 165 1.58 -5.20 -9.39
N GLY A 166 2.41 -4.54 -8.57
CA GLY A 166 3.47 -5.20 -7.83
C GLY A 166 2.94 -6.28 -6.88
N SER A 167 1.80 -6.04 -6.24
CA SER A 167 1.15 -7.01 -5.36
C SER A 167 0.65 -8.24 -6.10
N VAL A 168 0.07 -8.08 -7.29
CA VAL A 168 -0.37 -9.21 -8.12
C VAL A 168 0.83 -9.96 -8.69
N TRP A 169 1.85 -9.24 -9.17
CA TRP A 169 3.05 -9.83 -9.73
C TRP A 169 3.85 -10.62 -8.69
N SER A 170 3.96 -10.12 -7.46
CA SER A 170 4.68 -10.81 -6.37
C SER A 170 4.20 -12.23 -6.10
N ARG A 171 2.93 -12.52 -6.40
CA ARG A 171 2.34 -13.87 -6.24
C ARG A 171 2.80 -14.86 -7.31
N ARG A 172 3.52 -14.38 -8.33
CA ARG A 172 4.01 -15.17 -9.47
C ARG A 172 5.52 -15.45 -9.40
N LEU A 173 6.21 -14.82 -8.48
CA LEU A 173 7.64 -14.99 -8.23
C LEU A 173 7.92 -16.13 -7.27
#